data_333cebea31905432f269a6a0586d1af2
#
_entry.id   333cebea31905432f269a6a0586d1af2
#
_cell.length_a   1.000
_cell.length_b   1.000
_cell.length_c   1.000
_cell.angle_alpha   90.00
_cell.angle_beta   90.00
_cell.angle_gamma   90.00
#
_symmetry.space_group_name_H-M   'P 1'
#
loop_
_entity.id
_entity.type
_entity.pdbx_description
1 polymer ?
#
loop_
_entity_poly.entity_id
_entity_poly.type
_entity_poly.pdbx_seq_one_letter_code
_entity_poly.pdbx_strand_id
1 'polypeptide(L)'
;MTLLPRVSRRTVACTALAAAAGSHATAVAKTQFEPPQVAPDFQITNQQIHQSVMGWCFNPMPTSDLIGHCVSIGLTGIEGIDRKFYPEARRRGLQISLVSSHGFATGPVDRGNHAECEAKLKSAIDAAVQNECSRVITFTGMTVRGMSETTAETNCLELWKKVLPYAEERNITLCLEHLNSVDNSHPMKGHPGYFGDDVERCFELVRRMDSPAFRLLFDIYHVQIMNGDVIRRIEKNHALIGHYHTAGNPGRRELDLLQEINYPAVMAAILKTGYNGFVAHEFLPTWPDPVLALRHAASVCQL
;
A
#
# COMPACT_ATOMS: atom_id res chain seq x y z
N MET A 1 26.20 11.67 76.35
CA MET A 1 26.59 13.06 76.09
C MET A 1 27.98 13.03 75.41
N THR A 2 28.03 12.93 74.10
CA THR A 2 29.32 12.82 73.40
C THR A 2 29.28 13.80 72.22
N LEU A 3 30.19 14.77 72.31
CA LEU A 3 30.32 15.87 71.40
C LEU A 3 30.94 15.43 70.06
N LEU A 4 30.38 15.78 68.94
CA LEU A 4 30.95 15.63 67.60
C LEU A 4 31.87 16.78 67.25
N PRO A 5 32.99 16.59 66.54
CA PRO A 5 33.94 17.64 66.22
C PRO A 5 33.51 18.48 64.98
N ARG A 6 33.79 19.78 65.05
CA ARG A 6 33.63 20.77 63.98
C ARG A 6 34.62 20.51 62.84
N VAL A 7 34.10 20.41 61.60
CA VAL A 7 34.92 20.39 60.38
C VAL A 7 35.19 21.83 59.89
N SER A 8 36.46 22.14 59.74
CA SER A 8 37.00 23.41 59.26
C SER A 8 36.71 23.64 57.77
N ARG A 9 36.28 24.84 57.40
CA ARG A 9 36.19 25.30 56.03
C ARG A 9 37.57 25.61 55.50
N ARG A 10 38.04 24.82 54.53
CA ARG A 10 39.18 25.17 53.65
C ARG A 10 38.67 25.92 52.46
N THR A 11 39.15 27.12 52.28
CA THR A 11 38.98 27.98 51.11
C THR A 11 39.76 27.40 49.96
N VAL A 12 39.06 27.00 48.89
CA VAL A 12 39.70 26.57 47.65
C VAL A 12 39.76 27.79 46.71
N ALA A 13 40.96 28.24 46.37
CA ALA A 13 41.17 29.27 45.39
C ALA A 13 40.91 28.68 43.97
N CYS A 14 39.92 29.21 43.28
CA CYS A 14 39.68 28.90 41.87
C CYS A 14 40.65 29.70 41.01
N THR A 15 41.62 29.05 40.44
CA THR A 15 42.43 29.55 39.33
C THR A 15 41.60 29.39 38.04
N ALA A 16 41.22 30.50 37.41
CA ALA A 16 40.55 30.49 36.14
C ALA A 16 41.53 30.16 35.03
N LEU A 17 41.46 28.95 34.45
CA LEU A 17 42.03 28.65 33.17
C LEU A 17 41.06 29.09 32.07
N ALA A 18 41.47 30.11 31.29
CA ALA A 18 40.78 30.50 30.06
C ALA A 18 41.06 29.41 29.01
N ALA A 19 40.08 28.50 28.81
CA ALA A 19 40.11 27.57 27.70
C ALA A 19 39.61 28.28 26.45
N ALA A 20 40.46 28.47 25.45
CA ALA A 20 40.09 28.91 24.11
C ALA A 20 39.16 27.82 23.49
N ALA A 21 37.87 28.13 23.45
CA ALA A 21 36.90 27.29 22.74
C ALA A 21 37.09 27.46 21.22
N GLY A 22 37.94 26.63 20.65
CA GLY A 22 37.95 26.41 19.21
C GLY A 22 36.68 25.70 18.82
N SER A 23 35.75 26.40 18.14
CA SER A 23 34.56 25.82 17.55
C SER A 23 34.96 24.89 16.41
N HIS A 24 35.15 23.62 16.71
CA HIS A 24 35.18 22.58 15.67
C HIS A 24 33.71 22.31 15.26
N ALA A 25 33.25 23.12 14.30
CA ALA A 25 32.06 22.73 13.53
C ALA A 25 32.43 21.50 12.72
N THR A 26 32.20 20.33 13.26
CA THR A 26 32.22 19.09 12.47
C THR A 26 31.11 19.24 11.43
N ALA A 27 31.50 19.55 10.19
CA ALA A 27 30.62 19.42 9.04
C ALA A 27 30.17 17.95 8.99
N VAL A 28 28.95 17.67 9.42
CA VAL A 28 28.32 16.39 9.16
C VAL A 28 28.19 16.33 7.64
N ALA A 29 29.08 15.55 7.01
CA ALA A 29 28.98 15.24 5.60
C ALA A 29 27.54 14.68 5.39
N LYS A 30 26.71 15.43 4.67
CA LYS A 30 25.44 14.88 4.15
C LYS A 30 25.85 13.78 3.20
N THR A 31 25.82 12.54 3.67
CA THR A 31 25.88 11.38 2.79
C THR A 31 24.64 11.51 1.89
N GLN A 32 24.84 12.03 0.68
CA GLN A 32 23.85 11.95 -0.35
C GLN A 32 23.71 10.46 -0.67
N PHE A 33 22.57 9.90 -0.28
CA PHE A 33 22.21 8.56 -0.74
C PHE A 33 21.92 8.66 -2.24
N GLU A 34 22.76 8.01 -3.03
CA GLU A 34 22.44 7.81 -4.44
C GLU A 34 21.56 6.57 -4.54
N PRO A 35 20.37 6.68 -5.16
CA PRO A 35 19.52 5.52 -5.37
C PRO A 35 20.29 4.45 -6.14
N PRO A 36 20.10 3.15 -5.84
CA PRO A 36 20.74 2.08 -6.58
C PRO A 36 20.40 2.22 -8.06
N GLN A 37 21.42 2.24 -8.90
CA GLN A 37 21.25 2.43 -10.34
C GLN A 37 20.70 1.13 -10.93
N VAL A 38 19.40 1.11 -11.21
CA VAL A 38 18.82 0.13 -12.13
C VAL A 38 19.22 0.55 -13.56
N ALA A 39 19.56 -0.43 -14.40
CA ALA A 39 19.85 -0.14 -15.80
C ALA A 39 18.67 0.59 -16.46
N PRO A 40 18.90 1.73 -17.17
CA PRO A 40 17.79 2.49 -17.80
C PRO A 40 17.00 1.69 -18.83
N ASP A 41 17.56 0.63 -19.36
CA ASP A 41 16.96 -0.30 -20.31
C ASP A 41 16.49 -1.61 -19.66
N PHE A 42 16.52 -1.73 -18.32
CA PHE A 42 16.04 -2.92 -17.63
C PHE A 42 14.62 -3.29 -18.08
N GLN A 43 14.42 -4.57 -18.32
CA GLN A 43 13.13 -5.18 -18.58
C GLN A 43 12.94 -6.41 -17.69
N ILE A 44 11.70 -6.68 -17.32
CA ILE A 44 11.33 -7.91 -16.61
C ILE A 44 11.64 -9.10 -17.51
N THR A 45 12.48 -10.03 -17.04
CA THR A 45 12.96 -11.19 -17.82
C THR A 45 12.14 -12.45 -17.56
N ASN A 46 11.35 -12.47 -16.46
CA ASN A 46 10.43 -13.57 -16.16
C ASN A 46 9.13 -13.03 -15.57
N GLN A 47 8.08 -13.80 -15.66
CA GLN A 47 6.74 -13.46 -15.18
C GLN A 47 6.29 -14.35 -14.01
N GLN A 48 7.22 -14.76 -13.13
CA GLN A 48 6.87 -15.51 -11.92
C GLN A 48 5.99 -14.69 -10.98
N ILE A 49 6.24 -13.37 -10.92
CA ILE A 49 5.35 -12.39 -10.31
C ILE A 49 4.75 -11.55 -11.44
N HIS A 50 3.44 -11.58 -11.62
CA HIS A 50 2.75 -10.69 -12.56
C HIS A 50 2.69 -9.29 -11.97
N GLN A 51 3.47 -8.39 -12.55
CA GLN A 51 3.59 -7.03 -12.01
C GLN A 51 2.67 -6.05 -12.75
N SER A 52 2.07 -5.15 -11.99
CA SER A 52 1.17 -4.09 -12.43
C SER A 52 1.57 -2.75 -11.82
N VAL A 53 0.91 -1.66 -12.20
CA VAL A 53 1.12 -0.33 -11.62
C VAL A 53 -0.19 0.40 -11.38
N MET A 54 -0.27 1.13 -10.26
CA MET A 54 -1.35 2.04 -9.94
C MET A 54 -1.12 3.39 -10.63
N GLY A 55 -1.89 3.67 -11.67
CA GLY A 55 -1.62 4.78 -12.58
C GLY A 55 -1.71 6.17 -11.95
N TRP A 56 -2.64 6.41 -11.02
CA TRP A 56 -2.79 7.72 -10.39
C TRP A 56 -1.53 8.17 -9.61
N CYS A 57 -0.70 7.22 -9.16
CA CYS A 57 0.55 7.52 -8.46
C CYS A 57 1.56 8.29 -9.34
N PHE A 58 1.43 8.18 -10.64
CA PHE A 58 2.36 8.78 -11.61
C PHE A 58 1.87 10.11 -12.19
N ASN A 59 0.78 10.68 -11.66
CA ASN A 59 0.37 12.03 -12.05
C ASN A 59 1.49 13.05 -11.75
N PRO A 60 1.73 14.03 -12.66
CA PRO A 60 0.92 14.42 -13.81
C PRO A 60 1.30 13.75 -15.15
N MET A 61 2.04 12.63 -15.17
CA MET A 61 2.39 11.93 -16.42
C MET A 61 1.11 11.55 -17.17
N PRO A 62 1.02 11.83 -18.50
CA PRO A 62 -0.10 11.37 -19.30
C PRO A 62 -0.28 9.86 -19.23
N THR A 63 -1.52 9.38 -19.08
CA THR A 63 -1.79 7.93 -18.94
C THR A 63 -1.30 7.12 -20.14
N SER A 64 -1.40 7.65 -21.38
CA SER A 64 -0.88 6.97 -22.56
C SER A 64 0.65 6.80 -22.55
N ASP A 65 1.38 7.77 -21.96
CA ASP A 65 2.83 7.68 -21.81
C ASP A 65 3.17 6.62 -20.76
N LEU A 66 2.46 6.63 -19.62
CA LEU A 66 2.63 5.59 -18.58
C LEU A 66 2.38 4.19 -19.14
N ILE A 67 1.31 3.99 -19.92
CA ILE A 67 1.03 2.72 -20.62
C ILE A 67 2.25 2.32 -21.48
N GLY A 68 2.86 3.28 -22.20
CA GLY A 68 4.07 3.03 -22.99
C GLY A 68 5.25 2.56 -22.14
N HIS A 69 5.47 3.22 -21.04
CA HIS A 69 6.53 2.85 -20.10
C HIS A 69 6.30 1.47 -19.45
N CYS A 70 5.06 1.15 -19.06
CA CYS A 70 4.72 -0.17 -18.54
C CYS A 70 5.08 -1.29 -19.53
N VAL A 71 4.71 -1.14 -20.80
CA VAL A 71 5.05 -2.09 -21.86
C VAL A 71 6.57 -2.19 -22.03
N SER A 72 7.28 -1.06 -22.06
CA SER A 72 8.74 -1.05 -22.23
C SER A 72 9.50 -1.69 -21.06
N ILE A 73 8.93 -1.67 -19.86
CA ILE A 73 9.50 -2.31 -18.65
C ILE A 73 9.17 -3.80 -18.62
N GLY A 74 8.11 -4.23 -19.32
CA GLY A 74 7.64 -5.61 -19.30
C GLY A 74 6.62 -5.88 -18.19
N LEU A 75 5.96 -4.84 -17.64
CA LEU A 75 4.78 -5.00 -16.80
C LEU A 75 3.66 -5.64 -17.62
N THR A 76 2.85 -6.47 -16.97
CA THR A 76 1.73 -7.17 -17.62
C THR A 76 0.36 -6.62 -17.24
N GLY A 77 0.31 -5.71 -16.25
CA GLY A 77 -0.92 -5.09 -15.79
C GLY A 77 -0.83 -3.58 -15.56
N ILE A 78 -1.99 -2.95 -15.49
CA ILE A 78 -2.18 -1.55 -15.07
C ILE A 78 -3.54 -1.41 -14.39
N GLU A 79 -3.62 -0.53 -13.40
CA GLU A 79 -4.83 -0.19 -12.66
C GLU A 79 -4.84 1.28 -12.24
N GLY A 80 -5.94 1.74 -11.61
CA GLY A 80 -6.03 3.12 -11.12
C GLY A 80 -5.92 4.19 -12.22
N ILE A 81 -6.34 3.87 -13.43
CA ILE A 81 -6.45 4.80 -14.57
C ILE A 81 -7.93 5.04 -14.92
N ASP A 82 -8.23 6.13 -15.61
CA ASP A 82 -9.56 6.38 -16.14
C ASP A 82 -9.97 5.27 -17.13
N ARG A 83 -11.19 4.76 -17.00
CA ARG A 83 -11.74 3.66 -17.82
C ARG A 83 -11.66 3.93 -19.33
N LYS A 84 -11.66 5.19 -19.77
CA LYS A 84 -11.48 5.54 -21.20
C LYS A 84 -10.16 5.05 -21.78
N PHE A 85 -9.13 4.81 -20.94
CA PHE A 85 -7.82 4.29 -21.35
C PHE A 85 -7.72 2.76 -21.34
N TYR A 86 -8.72 2.04 -20.81
CA TYR A 86 -8.71 0.58 -20.78
C TYR A 86 -8.53 -0.04 -22.19
N PRO A 87 -9.26 0.43 -23.23
CA PRO A 87 -9.05 -0.10 -24.58
C PRO A 87 -7.63 0.12 -25.12
N GLU A 88 -6.99 1.24 -24.79
CA GLU A 88 -5.61 1.51 -25.17
C GLU A 88 -4.64 0.57 -24.47
N ALA A 89 -4.73 0.45 -23.13
CA ALA A 89 -3.89 -0.44 -22.33
C ALA A 89 -3.96 -1.88 -22.87
N ARG A 90 -5.16 -2.39 -23.13
CA ARG A 90 -5.39 -3.75 -23.65
C ARG A 90 -4.83 -3.93 -25.05
N ARG A 91 -5.02 -2.99 -25.98
CA ARG A 91 -4.42 -3.05 -27.33
C ARG A 91 -2.90 -3.07 -27.30
N ARG A 92 -2.29 -2.48 -26.25
CA ARG A 92 -0.82 -2.47 -26.07
C ARG A 92 -0.31 -3.64 -25.25
N GLY A 93 -1.17 -4.63 -24.92
CA GLY A 93 -0.80 -5.89 -24.27
C GLY A 93 -0.88 -5.88 -22.74
N LEU A 94 -1.35 -4.80 -22.09
CA LEU A 94 -1.55 -4.76 -20.64
C LEU A 94 -2.95 -5.28 -20.29
N GLN A 95 -3.03 -6.04 -19.22
CA GLN A 95 -4.31 -6.39 -18.57
C GLN A 95 -4.73 -5.29 -17.60
N ILE A 96 -6.04 -5.12 -17.40
CA ILE A 96 -6.56 -4.33 -16.29
C ILE A 96 -6.51 -5.23 -15.05
N SER A 97 -5.61 -4.94 -14.11
CA SER A 97 -5.34 -5.80 -12.95
C SER A 97 -6.39 -5.67 -11.85
N LEU A 98 -6.99 -4.49 -11.71
CA LEU A 98 -8.03 -4.18 -10.72
C LEU A 98 -8.89 -3.02 -11.23
N VAL A 99 -10.22 -3.09 -11.04
CA VAL A 99 -11.16 -2.01 -11.39
C VAL A 99 -11.56 -1.24 -10.15
N SER A 100 -11.44 0.09 -10.21
CA SER A 100 -11.89 0.99 -9.13
C SER A 100 -13.42 1.03 -9.03
N SER A 101 -13.93 1.12 -7.78
CA SER A 101 -15.35 1.23 -7.47
C SER A 101 -15.68 2.53 -6.72
N HIS A 102 -16.21 2.45 -5.49
CA HIS A 102 -16.35 3.59 -4.60
C HIS A 102 -15.00 3.91 -3.94
N GLY A 103 -14.80 5.15 -3.49
CA GLY A 103 -13.58 5.52 -2.79
C GLY A 103 -13.59 5.12 -1.31
N PHE A 104 -12.44 5.19 -0.67
CA PHE A 104 -12.29 4.84 0.75
C PHE A 104 -13.08 5.75 1.71
N ALA A 105 -13.36 7.00 1.32
CA ALA A 105 -14.08 7.95 2.17
C ALA A 105 -15.57 7.64 2.29
N THR A 106 -16.18 7.08 1.24
CA THR A 106 -17.59 6.72 1.18
C THR A 106 -17.72 5.21 1.14
N GLY A 107 -17.97 4.58 2.29
CA GLY A 107 -18.02 3.12 2.37
C GLY A 107 -19.17 2.58 3.19
N PRO A 108 -19.36 1.25 3.19
CA PRO A 108 -20.52 0.58 3.78
C PRO A 108 -20.60 0.63 5.30
N VAL A 109 -19.59 1.08 6.02
CA VAL A 109 -19.69 1.35 7.47
C VAL A 109 -20.91 2.21 7.77
N ASP A 110 -21.15 3.23 6.96
CA ASP A 110 -22.36 4.05 7.06
C ASP A 110 -23.46 3.50 6.13
N ARG A 111 -24.58 3.05 6.72
CA ARG A 111 -25.74 2.58 5.95
C ARG A 111 -26.31 3.64 4.99
N GLY A 112 -26.13 4.92 5.29
CA GLY A 112 -26.50 6.01 4.40
C GLY A 112 -25.83 5.92 3.02
N ASN A 113 -24.65 5.29 2.96
CA ASN A 113 -23.86 5.11 1.74
C ASN A 113 -24.20 3.83 0.97
N HIS A 114 -25.01 2.92 1.51
CA HIS A 114 -25.22 1.59 0.92
C HIS A 114 -25.72 1.64 -0.52
N ALA A 115 -26.71 2.50 -0.82
CA ALA A 115 -27.26 2.61 -2.17
C ALA A 115 -26.21 3.08 -3.19
N GLU A 116 -25.39 4.06 -2.82
CA GLU A 116 -24.31 4.57 -3.66
C GLU A 116 -23.20 3.53 -3.85
N CYS A 117 -22.76 2.89 -2.76
CA CYS A 117 -21.73 1.85 -2.81
C CYS A 117 -22.18 0.65 -3.65
N GLU A 118 -23.44 0.19 -3.49
CA GLU A 118 -24.01 -0.88 -4.31
C GLU A 118 -23.98 -0.54 -5.80
N ALA A 119 -24.46 0.65 -6.17
CA ALA A 119 -24.50 1.09 -7.55
C ALA A 119 -23.09 1.17 -8.16
N LYS A 120 -22.11 1.74 -7.41
CA LYS A 120 -20.71 1.85 -7.86
C LYS A 120 -20.04 0.49 -7.98
N LEU A 121 -20.27 -0.44 -7.03
CA LEU A 121 -19.73 -1.79 -7.10
C LEU A 121 -20.28 -2.55 -8.30
N LYS A 122 -21.60 -2.53 -8.55
CA LYS A 122 -22.20 -3.18 -9.73
C LYS A 122 -21.65 -2.60 -11.03
N SER A 123 -21.56 -1.27 -11.15
CA SER A 123 -20.93 -0.61 -12.31
C SER A 123 -19.46 -1.00 -12.49
N ALA A 124 -18.72 -1.20 -11.40
CA ALA A 124 -17.32 -1.63 -11.47
C ALA A 124 -17.22 -3.11 -11.89
N ILE A 125 -18.10 -3.96 -11.40
CA ILE A 125 -18.20 -5.37 -11.81
C ILE A 125 -18.49 -5.47 -13.31
N ASP A 126 -19.44 -4.69 -13.85
CA ASP A 126 -19.75 -4.67 -15.27
C ASP A 126 -18.54 -4.20 -16.10
N ALA A 127 -17.85 -3.15 -15.63
CA ALA A 127 -16.63 -2.68 -16.29
C ALA A 127 -15.49 -3.72 -16.23
N ALA A 128 -15.39 -4.48 -15.16
CA ALA A 128 -14.41 -5.56 -15.03
C ALA A 128 -14.68 -6.66 -16.04
N VAL A 129 -15.92 -7.13 -16.17
CA VAL A 129 -16.34 -8.12 -17.17
C VAL A 129 -16.04 -7.64 -18.59
N GLN A 130 -16.41 -6.38 -18.94
CA GLN A 130 -16.16 -5.81 -20.27
C GLN A 130 -14.67 -5.72 -20.62
N ASN A 131 -13.79 -5.66 -19.63
CA ASN A 131 -12.35 -5.50 -19.81
C ASN A 131 -11.53 -6.72 -19.42
N GLU A 132 -12.18 -7.88 -19.22
CA GLU A 132 -11.53 -9.15 -18.87
C GLU A 132 -10.70 -9.05 -17.58
N CYS A 133 -11.07 -8.15 -16.68
CA CYS A 133 -10.52 -8.05 -15.34
C CYS A 133 -11.33 -8.93 -14.38
N SER A 134 -10.68 -9.65 -13.50
CA SER A 134 -11.36 -10.52 -12.53
C SER A 134 -11.50 -9.89 -11.13
N ARG A 135 -11.08 -8.63 -10.94
CA ARG A 135 -11.01 -8.01 -9.61
C ARG A 135 -11.60 -6.62 -9.58
N VAL A 136 -12.31 -6.32 -8.50
CA VAL A 136 -12.88 -5.00 -8.21
C VAL A 136 -12.54 -4.64 -6.77
N ILE A 137 -11.98 -3.45 -6.54
CA ILE A 137 -11.66 -2.96 -5.20
C ILE A 137 -12.92 -2.53 -4.44
N THR A 138 -12.93 -2.75 -3.13
CA THR A 138 -13.92 -2.20 -2.19
C THR A 138 -13.23 -1.75 -0.90
N PHE A 139 -13.88 -0.87 -0.15
CA PHE A 139 -13.38 -0.27 1.08
C PHE A 139 -14.42 -0.36 2.18
N THR A 140 -14.00 -0.28 3.44
CA THR A 140 -14.92 -0.19 4.58
C THR A 140 -15.62 1.18 4.67
N GLY A 141 -14.89 2.24 4.40
CA GLY A 141 -15.29 3.61 4.68
C GLY A 141 -14.68 4.15 5.99
N MET A 142 -15.00 5.40 6.29
CA MET A 142 -14.54 6.09 7.49
C MET A 142 -15.39 5.71 8.70
N THR A 143 -14.79 5.70 9.89
CA THR A 143 -15.48 5.50 11.16
C THR A 143 -16.58 6.54 11.36
N VAL A 144 -17.75 6.10 11.85
CA VAL A 144 -18.87 6.98 12.16
C VAL A 144 -18.90 7.27 13.66
N ARG A 145 -18.88 8.54 14.03
CA ARG A 145 -18.88 8.94 15.44
C ARG A 145 -20.05 8.34 16.21
N GLY A 146 -19.74 7.64 17.31
CA GLY A 146 -20.74 7.02 18.19
C GLY A 146 -21.25 5.66 17.72
N MET A 147 -20.79 5.16 16.57
CA MET A 147 -21.10 3.81 16.10
C MET A 147 -20.16 2.80 16.78
N SER A 148 -20.71 1.65 17.23
CA SER A 148 -19.88 0.56 17.73
C SER A 148 -19.19 -0.19 16.59
N GLU A 149 -18.03 -0.80 16.87
CA GLU A 149 -17.31 -1.64 15.89
C GLU A 149 -18.21 -2.75 15.35
N THR A 150 -18.94 -3.44 16.22
CA THR A 150 -19.88 -4.50 15.81
C THR A 150 -20.95 -4.00 14.84
N THR A 151 -21.47 -2.80 15.06
CA THR A 151 -22.44 -2.18 14.14
C THR A 151 -21.80 -1.86 12.80
N ALA A 152 -20.59 -1.27 12.82
CA ALA A 152 -19.82 -0.93 11.63
C ALA A 152 -19.52 -2.17 10.77
N GLU A 153 -19.03 -3.25 11.40
CA GLU A 153 -18.79 -4.54 10.73
C GLU A 153 -20.06 -5.12 10.13
N THR A 154 -21.17 -5.08 10.89
CA THR A 154 -22.47 -5.58 10.42
C THR A 154 -22.95 -4.83 9.19
N ASN A 155 -22.83 -3.51 9.19
CA ASN A 155 -23.18 -2.67 8.04
C ASN A 155 -22.33 -3.03 6.80
N CYS A 156 -21.02 -3.20 6.98
CA CYS A 156 -20.14 -3.61 5.88
C CYS A 156 -20.57 -4.96 5.29
N LEU A 157 -20.76 -5.96 6.13
CA LEU A 157 -21.15 -7.31 5.70
C LEU A 157 -22.53 -7.32 5.02
N GLU A 158 -23.48 -6.53 5.51
CA GLU A 158 -24.83 -6.41 4.94
C GLU A 158 -24.77 -5.94 3.48
N LEU A 159 -24.02 -4.87 3.19
CA LEU A 159 -23.86 -4.39 1.82
C LEU A 159 -23.13 -5.41 0.95
N TRP A 160 -21.98 -5.90 1.40
CA TRP A 160 -21.18 -6.80 0.58
C TRP A 160 -21.93 -8.11 0.27
N LYS A 161 -22.65 -8.69 1.23
CA LYS A 161 -23.50 -9.87 1.00
C LYS A 161 -24.62 -9.62 0.01
N LYS A 162 -25.12 -8.38 -0.08
CA LYS A 162 -26.12 -7.99 -1.09
C LYS A 162 -25.53 -7.94 -2.50
N VAL A 163 -24.27 -7.49 -2.63
CA VAL A 163 -23.58 -7.36 -3.93
C VAL A 163 -22.91 -8.67 -4.37
N LEU A 164 -22.50 -9.49 -3.42
CA LEU A 164 -21.68 -10.67 -3.67
C LEU A 164 -22.26 -11.63 -4.73
N PRO A 165 -23.56 -12.00 -4.72
CA PRO A 165 -24.11 -12.87 -5.77
C PRO A 165 -23.95 -12.29 -7.18
N TYR A 166 -24.04 -10.97 -7.33
CA TYR A 166 -23.81 -10.29 -8.61
C TYR A 166 -22.38 -10.42 -9.10
N ALA A 167 -21.40 -10.42 -8.18
CA ALA A 167 -20.00 -10.63 -8.49
C ALA A 167 -19.71 -12.11 -8.81
N GLU A 168 -20.26 -13.05 -8.03
CA GLU A 168 -20.09 -14.50 -8.21
C GLU A 168 -20.59 -14.96 -9.57
N GLU A 169 -21.81 -14.58 -9.97
CA GLU A 169 -22.39 -14.89 -11.28
C GLU A 169 -21.50 -14.45 -12.45
N ARG A 170 -20.63 -13.45 -12.22
CA ARG A 170 -19.74 -12.85 -13.24
C ARG A 170 -18.29 -13.25 -13.10
N ASN A 171 -17.98 -14.15 -12.16
CA ASN A 171 -16.62 -14.57 -11.83
C ASN A 171 -15.70 -13.40 -11.44
N ILE A 172 -16.23 -12.41 -10.73
CA ILE A 172 -15.49 -11.24 -10.22
C ILE A 172 -15.23 -11.41 -8.74
N THR A 173 -14.00 -11.17 -8.32
CA THR A 173 -13.60 -11.12 -6.91
C THR A 173 -13.63 -9.67 -6.43
N LEU A 174 -14.38 -9.41 -5.37
CA LEU A 174 -14.31 -8.15 -4.62
C LEU A 174 -13.09 -8.19 -3.69
N CYS A 175 -12.21 -7.21 -3.79
CA CYS A 175 -10.99 -7.10 -3.00
C CYS A 175 -11.12 -5.95 -1.99
N LEU A 176 -11.28 -6.29 -0.71
CA LEU A 176 -11.33 -5.32 0.39
C LEU A 176 -9.93 -4.76 0.66
N GLU A 177 -9.74 -3.47 0.53
CA GLU A 177 -8.47 -2.83 0.84
C GLU A 177 -8.37 -2.44 2.31
N HIS A 178 -7.28 -2.88 2.94
CA HIS A 178 -6.78 -2.43 4.23
C HIS A 178 -5.93 -1.17 4.04
N LEU A 179 -6.16 -0.12 4.86
CA LEU A 179 -5.39 1.12 4.82
C LEU A 179 -4.81 1.46 6.20
N ASN A 180 -3.75 2.25 6.25
CA ASN A 180 -3.25 2.77 7.52
C ASN A 180 -3.95 4.06 7.95
N SER A 181 -4.17 4.21 9.25
CA SER A 181 -4.74 5.41 9.88
C SER A 181 -3.69 6.27 10.60
N VAL A 182 -2.42 5.90 10.53
CA VAL A 182 -1.31 6.49 11.31
C VAL A 182 -0.62 7.62 10.57
N ASP A 183 -0.26 7.43 9.29
CA ASP A 183 0.46 8.45 8.52
C ASP A 183 -0.50 9.55 8.05
N ASN A 184 -0.46 10.70 8.70
CA ASN A 184 -1.25 11.88 8.34
C ASN A 184 -0.42 12.97 7.64
N SER A 185 0.80 12.66 7.22
CA SER A 185 1.70 13.64 6.61
C SER A 185 1.27 14.09 5.20
N HIS A 186 0.45 13.29 4.53
CA HIS A 186 -0.08 13.60 3.19
C HIS A 186 -1.36 12.77 2.93
N PRO A 187 -2.39 13.32 2.24
CA PRO A 187 -3.67 12.65 2.01
C PRO A 187 -3.58 11.29 1.30
N MET A 188 -2.48 11.03 0.58
CA MET A 188 -2.27 9.78 -0.15
C MET A 188 -1.34 8.80 0.57
N LYS A 189 -0.91 9.08 1.82
CA LYS A 189 0.01 8.21 2.57
C LYS A 189 -0.66 7.44 3.69
N GLY A 190 -1.74 7.97 4.23
CA GLY A 190 -2.56 7.32 5.23
C GLY A 190 -3.89 8.03 5.40
N HIS A 191 -4.82 7.38 6.08
CA HIS A 191 -6.22 7.78 6.12
C HIS A 191 -6.75 7.75 7.56
N PRO A 192 -6.41 8.74 8.41
CA PRO A 192 -6.87 8.80 9.79
C PRO A 192 -8.39 8.68 9.89
N GLY A 193 -8.85 7.72 10.70
CA GLY A 193 -10.27 7.43 10.86
C GLY A 193 -10.85 6.41 9.87
N TYR A 194 -10.05 5.80 9.00
CA TYR A 194 -10.50 4.67 8.19
C TYR A 194 -10.84 3.47 9.07
N PHE A 195 -11.98 2.80 8.83
CA PHE A 195 -12.43 1.71 9.71
C PHE A 195 -11.65 0.41 9.49
N GLY A 196 -11.24 0.12 8.27
CA GLY A 196 -10.48 -1.07 7.89
C GLY A 196 -8.97 -0.89 8.08
N ASP A 197 -8.53 -0.29 9.18
CA ASP A 197 -7.11 0.00 9.46
C ASP A 197 -6.38 -1.11 10.25
N ASP A 198 -7.10 -2.14 10.69
CA ASP A 198 -6.52 -3.36 11.27
C ASP A 198 -6.66 -4.52 10.30
N VAL A 199 -5.52 -5.08 9.86
CA VAL A 199 -5.52 -6.17 8.88
C VAL A 199 -6.14 -7.46 9.43
N GLU A 200 -6.08 -7.72 10.73
CA GLU A 200 -6.72 -8.90 11.33
C GLU A 200 -8.26 -8.75 11.30
N ARG A 201 -8.78 -7.55 11.57
CA ARG A 201 -10.21 -7.24 11.37
C ARG A 201 -10.61 -7.46 9.92
N CYS A 202 -9.80 -6.99 8.97
CA CYS A 202 -10.10 -7.17 7.55
C CYS A 202 -10.09 -8.65 7.15
N PHE A 203 -9.15 -9.46 7.64
CA PHE A 203 -9.17 -10.91 7.43
C PHE A 203 -10.41 -11.57 8.03
N GLU A 204 -10.87 -11.10 9.21
CA GLU A 204 -12.08 -11.63 9.83
C GLU A 204 -13.33 -11.27 9.01
N LEU A 205 -13.43 -10.05 8.50
CA LEU A 205 -14.51 -9.65 7.59
C LEU A 205 -14.51 -10.54 6.32
N VAL A 206 -13.34 -10.81 5.73
CA VAL A 206 -13.22 -11.72 4.58
C VAL A 206 -13.69 -13.13 4.94
N ARG A 207 -13.33 -13.68 6.10
CA ARG A 207 -13.80 -15.01 6.54
C ARG A 207 -15.34 -15.05 6.71
N ARG A 208 -15.92 -14.00 7.28
CA ARG A 208 -17.38 -13.87 7.50
C ARG A 208 -18.18 -13.68 6.21
N MET A 209 -17.54 -13.30 5.11
CA MET A 209 -18.17 -13.31 3.79
C MET A 209 -18.35 -14.74 3.25
N ASP A 210 -17.50 -15.67 3.67
CA ASP A 210 -17.57 -17.10 3.34
C ASP A 210 -17.73 -17.39 1.84
N SER A 211 -16.97 -16.67 1.00
CA SER A 211 -17.02 -16.80 -0.45
C SER A 211 -15.64 -16.67 -1.10
N PRO A 212 -15.33 -17.46 -2.14
CA PRO A 212 -14.13 -17.26 -2.93
C PRO A 212 -14.13 -15.94 -3.72
N ALA A 213 -15.28 -15.32 -3.93
CA ALA A 213 -15.44 -14.06 -4.64
C ALA A 213 -15.27 -12.81 -3.73
N PHE A 214 -14.87 -12.99 -2.47
CA PHE A 214 -14.51 -11.88 -1.58
C PHE A 214 -13.16 -12.16 -0.92
N ARG A 215 -12.18 -11.31 -1.16
CA ARG A 215 -10.79 -11.44 -0.71
C ARG A 215 -10.26 -10.14 -0.17
N LEU A 216 -9.11 -10.18 0.50
CA LEU A 216 -8.37 -9.00 0.91
C LEU A 216 -7.49 -8.51 -0.24
N LEU A 217 -7.45 -7.21 -0.48
CA LEU A 217 -6.34 -6.53 -1.11
C LEU A 217 -5.32 -6.24 0.01
N PHE A 218 -4.19 -6.93 -0.04
CA PHE A 218 -3.12 -6.81 0.94
C PHE A 218 -2.12 -5.75 0.48
N ASP A 219 -2.32 -4.51 0.91
CA ASP A 219 -1.34 -3.46 0.68
C ASP A 219 -0.21 -3.60 1.71
N ILE A 220 0.97 -3.98 1.22
CA ILE A 220 2.15 -4.29 2.02
C ILE A 220 2.62 -3.04 2.80
N TYR A 221 2.52 -1.85 2.21
CA TYR A 221 2.88 -0.60 2.87
C TYR A 221 1.96 -0.30 4.05
N HIS A 222 0.65 -0.39 3.85
CA HIS A 222 -0.31 -0.13 4.91
C HIS A 222 -0.21 -1.16 6.03
N VAL A 223 -0.05 -2.45 5.69
CA VAL A 223 0.15 -3.52 6.68
C VAL A 223 1.43 -3.31 7.48
N GLN A 224 2.54 -2.90 6.83
CA GLN A 224 3.80 -2.65 7.52
C GLN A 224 3.64 -1.58 8.61
N ILE A 225 2.92 -0.48 8.32
CA ILE A 225 2.70 0.61 9.28
C ILE A 225 1.84 0.17 10.47
N MET A 226 0.73 -0.53 10.18
CA MET A 226 -0.26 -0.83 11.21
C MET A 226 0.10 -2.06 12.04
N ASN A 227 0.57 -3.11 11.40
CA ASN A 227 0.65 -4.43 12.02
C ASN A 227 2.04 -5.06 11.88
N GLY A 228 2.83 -4.73 10.84
CA GLY A 228 4.09 -5.40 10.54
C GLY A 228 3.95 -6.90 10.25
N ASP A 229 5.04 -7.65 10.40
CA ASP A 229 5.08 -9.12 10.27
C ASP A 229 4.49 -9.63 8.94
N VAL A 230 4.83 -8.91 7.86
CA VAL A 230 4.24 -9.04 6.51
C VAL A 230 4.32 -10.47 5.99
N ILE A 231 5.51 -11.09 6.00
CA ILE A 231 5.74 -12.42 5.41
C ILE A 231 4.89 -13.48 6.11
N ARG A 232 4.90 -13.53 7.44
CA ARG A 232 4.12 -14.52 8.20
C ARG A 232 2.62 -14.34 7.98
N ARG A 233 2.13 -13.09 7.84
CA ARG A 233 0.73 -12.79 7.54
C ARG A 233 0.35 -13.30 6.15
N ILE A 234 1.20 -13.10 5.15
CA ILE A 234 1.02 -13.65 3.80
C ILE A 234 0.95 -15.17 3.85
N GLU A 235 1.96 -15.84 4.43
CA GLU A 235 2.01 -17.30 4.50
C GLU A 235 0.78 -17.89 5.21
N LYS A 236 0.35 -17.27 6.32
CA LYS A 236 -0.80 -17.73 7.12
C LYS A 236 -2.15 -17.53 6.42
N ASN A 237 -2.32 -16.43 5.70
CA ASN A 237 -3.62 -15.99 5.21
C ASN A 237 -3.72 -15.96 3.66
N HIS A 238 -2.75 -16.55 2.95
CA HIS A 238 -2.67 -16.46 1.48
C HIS A 238 -3.97 -16.82 0.76
N ALA A 239 -4.72 -17.80 1.25
CA ALA A 239 -6.02 -18.18 0.67
C ALA A 239 -7.10 -17.09 0.76
N LEU A 240 -6.90 -16.09 1.61
CA LEU A 240 -7.81 -14.95 1.78
C LEU A 240 -7.38 -13.70 1.01
N ILE A 241 -6.21 -13.73 0.35
CA ILE A 241 -5.65 -12.58 -0.35
C ILE A 241 -5.93 -12.71 -1.85
N GLY A 242 -6.53 -11.68 -2.43
CA GLY A 242 -6.90 -11.63 -3.86
C GLY A 242 -6.05 -10.68 -4.69
N HIS A 243 -5.38 -9.70 -4.05
CA HIS A 243 -4.53 -8.71 -4.73
C HIS A 243 -3.46 -8.18 -3.78
N TYR A 244 -2.35 -7.66 -4.32
CA TYR A 244 -1.28 -7.06 -3.53
C TYR A 244 -0.91 -5.67 -4.07
N HIS A 245 -0.65 -4.73 -3.14
CA HIS A 245 -0.02 -3.46 -3.44
C HIS A 245 1.35 -3.33 -2.76
N THR A 246 2.26 -2.57 -3.38
CA THR A 246 3.62 -2.32 -2.89
C THR A 246 3.93 -0.83 -2.83
N ALA A 247 4.55 -0.37 -1.76
CA ALA A 247 5.21 0.93 -1.68
C ALA A 247 6.30 0.92 -0.60
N GLY A 248 7.30 1.80 -0.72
CA GLY A 248 8.36 1.93 0.29
C GLY A 248 7.85 2.58 1.58
N ASN A 249 8.13 1.98 2.73
CA ASN A 249 7.87 2.55 4.04
C ASN A 249 9.20 2.94 4.72
N PRO A 250 9.34 4.16 5.25
CA PRO A 250 8.32 5.21 5.38
C PRO A 250 8.08 6.01 4.08
N GLY A 251 6.90 6.61 4.00
CA GLY A 251 6.60 7.69 3.07
C GLY A 251 5.94 7.31 1.77
N ARG A 252 5.51 6.05 1.58
CA ARG A 252 4.83 5.53 0.38
C ARG A 252 5.59 5.84 -0.92
N ARG A 253 6.92 5.70 -0.87
CA ARG A 253 7.83 6.07 -1.97
C ARG A 253 8.44 4.83 -2.64
N GLU A 254 9.57 5.02 -3.33
CA GLU A 254 10.30 3.97 -4.04
C GLU A 254 10.62 2.76 -3.16
N LEU A 255 10.80 1.60 -3.81
CA LEU A 255 11.19 0.33 -3.17
C LEU A 255 12.73 0.22 -3.04
N ASP A 256 13.39 1.32 -2.72
CA ASP A 256 14.85 1.44 -2.64
C ASP A 256 15.43 0.99 -1.27
N LEU A 257 16.72 1.16 -1.07
CA LEU A 257 17.40 0.79 0.18
C LEU A 257 17.13 1.75 1.35
N LEU A 258 16.41 2.85 1.16
CA LEU A 258 16.02 3.80 2.21
C LEU A 258 14.67 3.46 2.86
N GLN A 259 14.03 2.39 2.43
CA GLN A 259 12.79 1.89 3.00
C GLN A 259 13.04 0.57 3.76
N GLU A 260 12.13 0.20 4.66
CA GLU A 260 12.36 -0.89 5.62
C GLU A 260 11.83 -2.27 5.19
N ILE A 261 11.09 -2.37 4.08
CA ILE A 261 10.46 -3.62 3.63
C ILE A 261 11.43 -4.38 2.71
N ASN A 262 11.75 -5.62 3.06
CA ASN A 262 12.58 -6.48 2.20
C ASN A 262 11.71 -7.10 1.08
N TYR A 263 11.49 -6.35 0.00
CA TYR A 263 10.62 -6.79 -1.10
C TYR A 263 11.04 -8.09 -1.78
N PRO A 264 12.32 -8.39 -2.04
CA PRO A 264 12.70 -9.70 -2.58
C PRO A 264 12.21 -10.86 -1.70
N ALA A 265 12.35 -10.76 -0.38
CA ALA A 265 11.86 -11.78 0.55
C ALA A 265 10.32 -11.87 0.58
N VAL A 266 9.63 -10.72 0.49
CA VAL A 266 8.17 -10.68 0.41
C VAL A 266 7.68 -11.31 -0.89
N MET A 267 8.29 -11.00 -2.05
CA MET A 267 7.93 -11.61 -3.34
C MET A 267 8.16 -13.13 -3.33
N ALA A 268 9.27 -13.60 -2.75
CA ALA A 268 9.52 -15.03 -2.58
C ALA A 268 8.44 -15.72 -1.72
N ALA A 269 7.97 -15.06 -0.66
CA ALA A 269 6.88 -15.56 0.16
C ALA A 269 5.55 -15.62 -0.62
N ILE A 270 5.23 -14.59 -1.40
CA ILE A 270 4.04 -14.57 -2.26
C ILE A 270 4.11 -15.71 -3.29
N LEU A 271 5.23 -15.85 -3.99
CA LEU A 271 5.41 -16.90 -4.99
C LEU A 271 5.23 -18.32 -4.40
N LYS A 272 5.79 -18.56 -3.21
CA LYS A 272 5.68 -19.84 -2.48
C LYS A 272 4.23 -20.23 -2.16
N THR A 273 3.31 -19.27 -2.06
CA THR A 273 1.88 -19.56 -1.82
C THR A 273 1.15 -20.10 -3.06
N GLY A 274 1.77 -20.05 -4.23
CA GLY A 274 1.13 -20.38 -5.51
C GLY A 274 0.25 -19.24 -6.04
N TYR A 275 0.36 -18.02 -5.50
CA TYR A 275 -0.37 -16.85 -6.00
C TYR A 275 0.01 -16.55 -7.44
N ASN A 276 -1.00 -16.39 -8.29
CA ASN A 276 -0.86 -16.12 -9.73
C ASN A 276 -1.58 -14.85 -10.19
N GLY A 277 -2.02 -14.02 -9.25
CA GLY A 277 -2.61 -12.71 -9.54
C GLY A 277 -1.56 -11.63 -9.70
N PHE A 278 -1.99 -10.37 -9.66
CA PHE A 278 -1.12 -9.22 -9.81
C PHE A 278 -0.58 -8.70 -8.47
N VAL A 279 0.66 -8.21 -8.52
CA VAL A 279 1.27 -7.35 -7.51
C VAL A 279 1.44 -5.97 -8.15
N ALA A 280 0.72 -4.97 -7.67
CA ALA A 280 0.71 -3.64 -8.26
C ALA A 280 1.59 -2.65 -7.47
N HIS A 281 2.40 -1.89 -8.19
CA HIS A 281 3.21 -0.82 -7.62
C HIS A 281 2.35 0.41 -7.37
N GLU A 282 2.09 0.72 -6.10
CA GLU A 282 1.27 1.84 -5.66
C GLU A 282 2.08 2.80 -4.78
N PHE A 283 3.22 3.25 -5.26
CA PHE A 283 4.09 4.18 -4.57
C PHE A 283 4.06 5.57 -5.21
N LEU A 284 4.41 6.60 -4.45
CA LEU A 284 4.51 7.99 -4.90
C LEU A 284 5.96 8.29 -5.28
N PRO A 285 6.30 8.37 -6.57
CA PRO A 285 7.68 8.62 -7.00
C PRO A 285 8.22 9.92 -6.44
N THR A 286 9.41 9.87 -5.86
CA THR A 286 10.17 11.05 -5.38
C THR A 286 11.44 11.29 -6.17
N TRP A 287 11.87 10.32 -6.97
CA TRP A 287 13.03 10.49 -7.85
C TRP A 287 12.71 11.46 -8.99
N PRO A 288 13.73 12.18 -9.50
CA PRO A 288 13.55 13.09 -10.63
C PRO A 288 12.99 12.39 -11.89
N ASP A 289 13.31 11.11 -12.06
CA ASP A 289 12.77 10.25 -13.12
C ASP A 289 11.82 9.20 -12.53
N PRO A 290 10.49 9.41 -12.63
CA PRO A 290 9.51 8.46 -12.10
C PRO A 290 9.47 7.14 -12.90
N VAL A 291 9.91 7.14 -14.16
CA VAL A 291 10.00 5.91 -14.96
C VAL A 291 11.16 5.04 -14.48
N LEU A 292 12.29 5.64 -14.14
CA LEU A 292 13.42 4.93 -13.54
C LEU A 292 13.03 4.37 -12.16
N ALA A 293 12.24 5.10 -11.37
CA ALA A 293 11.69 4.62 -10.10
C ALA A 293 10.80 3.37 -10.31
N LEU A 294 9.95 3.37 -11.33
CA LEU A 294 9.12 2.21 -11.67
C LEU A 294 9.96 1.02 -12.18
N ARG A 295 10.98 1.26 -13.00
CA ARG A 295 11.93 0.22 -13.41
C ARG A 295 12.63 -0.41 -12.22
N HIS A 296 13.06 0.42 -11.27
CA HIS A 296 13.68 -0.05 -10.04
C HIS A 296 12.73 -0.94 -9.24
N ALA A 297 11.49 -0.50 -9.02
CA ALA A 297 10.47 -1.29 -8.33
C ALA A 297 10.24 -2.64 -9.03
N ALA A 298 10.14 -2.62 -10.36
CA ALA A 298 10.00 -3.83 -11.17
C ALA A 298 11.20 -4.77 -11.02
N SER A 299 12.42 -4.24 -10.98
CA SER A 299 13.64 -5.05 -10.80
C SER A 299 13.75 -5.68 -9.41
N VAL A 300 13.32 -4.96 -8.38
CA VAL A 300 13.32 -5.43 -6.98
C VAL A 300 12.28 -6.54 -6.74
N CYS A 301 11.17 -6.49 -7.47
CA CYS A 301 10.07 -7.46 -7.35
C CYS A 301 10.16 -8.63 -8.34
N GLN A 302 11.15 -8.64 -9.25
CA GLN A 302 11.46 -9.79 -10.09
C GLN A 302 12.31 -10.80 -9.29
N LEU A 303 11.98 -12.09 -9.36
CA LEU A 303 12.71 -13.22 -8.73
C LEU A 303 13.49 -14.03 -9.76
#